data_ec7574524516ad10f83a4dc08c39f2c1
#
_entry.id   ec7574524516ad10f83a4dc08c39f2c1
#
_cell.length_a   1.000
_cell.length_b   1.000
_cell.length_c   1.000
_cell.angle_alpha   90.00
_cell.angle_beta   90.00
_cell.angle_gamma   90.00
#
_symmetry.space_group_name_H-M   'P 1'
#
loop_
_entity.id
_entity.type
_entity.pdbx_description
1 polymer ?
#
loop_
_entity_poly.entity_id
_entity_poly.type
_entity_poly.pdbx_seq_one_letter_code
_entity_poly.pdbx_strand_id
1 'polypeptide(L)'
;GMQMDVGWWRAFDMLPWREAYRRHAACRASIDCLVIARRGWPGAAAGDCAPPQGNTAQAMLRRLPNLRRLSLAHGLRAMGCPDYLLLGTYRRALASWLDAWQCDRLLLTRRDWPASPTLSPEQVVPAALAATGACLDGAPELPCVEVATVSKAARLLLPPPADIEPFASGARLTNEDIWLRFAALEKMLCMSSTSP
;
A
#
# COMPACT_ATOMS: atom_id res chain seq x y z
N GLY A 1 8.34 -6.10 -13.08
CA GLY A 1 8.20 -6.99 -11.93
C GLY A 1 7.82 -6.22 -10.69
N MET A 2 6.89 -6.76 -9.93
CA MET A 2 6.40 -6.18 -8.68
C MET A 2 7.55 -6.13 -7.66
N GLN A 3 7.84 -4.95 -7.13
CA GLN A 3 8.89 -4.80 -6.12
C GLN A 3 8.28 -4.94 -4.72
N MET A 4 8.38 -6.14 -4.16
CA MET A 4 8.00 -6.40 -2.77
C MET A 4 8.80 -5.50 -1.81
N ASP A 5 8.14 -4.95 -0.78
CA ASP A 5 8.81 -4.15 0.24
C ASP A 5 9.91 -4.95 0.96
N VAL A 6 11.00 -4.27 1.29
CA VAL A 6 12.19 -4.93 1.89
C VAL A 6 11.88 -5.58 3.24
N GLY A 7 10.92 -5.04 3.97
CA GLY A 7 10.47 -5.60 5.25
C GLY A 7 9.92 -7.02 5.12
N TRP A 8 9.23 -7.34 4.02
CA TRP A 8 8.71 -8.68 3.79
C TRP A 8 9.80 -9.72 3.53
N TRP A 9 10.91 -9.32 2.89
CA TRP A 9 12.06 -10.22 2.73
C TRP A 9 12.63 -10.65 4.07
N ARG A 10 12.61 -9.75 5.07
CA ARG A 10 13.01 -10.05 6.45
C ARG A 10 11.95 -10.89 7.16
N ALA A 11 10.68 -10.48 7.10
CA ALA A 11 9.58 -11.16 7.76
C ALA A 11 9.40 -12.62 7.29
N PHE A 12 9.75 -12.91 6.05
CA PHE A 12 9.71 -14.28 5.49
C PHE A 12 11.02 -15.05 5.65
N ASP A 13 12.04 -14.46 6.28
CA ASP A 13 13.39 -15.03 6.35
C ASP A 13 13.97 -15.36 4.95
N MET A 14 13.76 -14.44 4.01
CA MET A 14 14.15 -14.57 2.60
C MET A 14 15.12 -13.48 2.15
N LEU A 15 15.70 -12.73 3.08
CA LEU A 15 16.58 -11.59 2.75
C LEU A 15 17.75 -11.97 1.82
N PRO A 16 18.42 -13.15 1.98
CA PRO A 16 19.49 -13.58 1.08
C PRO A 16 19.02 -13.76 -0.38
N TRP A 17 17.75 -14.13 -0.59
CA TRP A 17 17.20 -14.38 -1.93
C TRP A 17 16.84 -13.10 -2.69
N ARG A 18 16.75 -11.96 -1.99
CA ARG A 18 16.37 -10.67 -2.60
C ARG A 18 17.31 -10.27 -3.74
N GLU A 19 18.61 -10.47 -3.57
CA GLU A 19 19.58 -10.12 -4.60
C GLU A 19 19.48 -11.05 -5.80
N ALA A 20 19.32 -12.35 -5.57
CA ALA A 20 19.08 -13.33 -6.64
C ALA A 20 17.81 -13.00 -7.43
N TYR A 21 16.73 -12.61 -6.74
CA TYR A 21 15.48 -12.18 -7.36
C TYR A 21 15.67 -10.96 -8.28
N ARG A 22 16.48 -10.00 -7.87
CA ARG A 22 16.76 -8.79 -8.65
C ARG A 22 17.62 -9.06 -9.86
N ARG A 23 18.68 -9.84 -9.69
CA ARG A 23 19.71 -10.08 -10.73
C ARG A 23 19.34 -11.18 -11.72
N HIS A 24 18.66 -12.23 -11.29
CA HIS A 24 18.44 -13.43 -12.08
C HIS A 24 16.96 -13.66 -12.37
N ALA A 25 16.55 -13.38 -13.61
CA ALA A 25 15.15 -13.58 -14.03
C ALA A 25 14.70 -15.04 -13.87
N ALA A 26 15.61 -16.00 -14.10
CA ALA A 26 15.30 -17.43 -13.97
C ALA A 26 14.92 -17.86 -12.54
N CYS A 27 15.39 -17.13 -11.50
CA CYS A 27 15.09 -17.46 -10.11
C CYS A 27 13.73 -16.89 -9.64
N ARG A 28 13.14 -15.96 -10.38
CA ARG A 28 11.96 -15.22 -9.92
C ARG A 28 10.77 -16.12 -9.69
N ALA A 29 10.46 -17.00 -10.62
CA ALA A 29 9.31 -17.89 -10.52
C ALA A 29 9.37 -18.77 -9.26
N SER A 30 10.52 -19.38 -8.97
CA SER A 30 10.72 -20.22 -7.78
C SER A 30 10.60 -19.40 -6.49
N ILE A 31 11.16 -18.19 -6.47
CA ILE A 31 11.09 -17.29 -5.31
C ILE A 31 9.65 -16.79 -5.13
N ASP A 32 8.94 -16.47 -6.21
CA ASP A 32 7.52 -16.06 -6.15
C ASP A 32 6.66 -17.20 -5.57
N CYS A 33 6.89 -18.45 -5.95
CA CYS A 33 6.22 -19.61 -5.36
C CYS A 33 6.47 -19.71 -3.85
N LEU A 34 7.69 -19.46 -3.39
CA LEU A 34 8.00 -19.45 -1.94
C LEU A 34 7.27 -18.32 -1.21
N VAL A 35 7.23 -17.13 -1.77
CA VAL A 35 6.49 -15.98 -1.20
C VAL A 35 5.00 -16.29 -1.11
N ILE A 36 4.43 -16.83 -2.18
CA ILE A 36 3.02 -17.24 -2.27
C ILE A 36 2.70 -18.26 -1.18
N ALA A 37 3.53 -19.31 -1.04
CA ALA A 37 3.34 -20.34 -0.04
C ALA A 37 3.40 -19.77 1.39
N ARG A 38 4.40 -18.93 1.69
CA ARG A 38 4.56 -18.33 3.02
C ARG A 38 3.46 -17.34 3.37
N ARG A 39 2.89 -16.66 2.38
CA ARG A 39 1.77 -15.73 2.57
C ARG A 39 0.41 -16.43 2.71
N GLY A 40 0.32 -17.73 2.45
CA GLY A 40 -0.95 -18.44 2.43
C GLY A 40 -1.90 -17.88 1.37
N TRP A 41 -1.43 -17.80 0.13
CA TRP A 41 -2.17 -17.20 -0.97
C TRP A 41 -3.35 -18.09 -1.39
N PRO A 42 -4.57 -17.55 -1.57
CA PRO A 42 -5.68 -18.33 -2.12
C PRO A 42 -5.33 -18.80 -3.52
N GLY A 43 -5.57 -20.09 -3.81
CA GLY A 43 -5.27 -20.68 -5.13
C GLY A 43 -3.82 -21.10 -5.35
N ALA A 44 -2.94 -21.01 -4.35
CA ALA A 44 -1.53 -21.43 -4.46
C ALA A 44 -1.35 -22.92 -4.85
N ALA A 45 -2.35 -23.75 -4.58
CA ALA A 45 -2.35 -25.18 -4.92
C ALA A 45 -2.61 -25.47 -6.42
N ALA A 46 -3.05 -24.49 -7.19
CA ALA A 46 -3.57 -24.73 -8.55
C ALA A 46 -2.57 -24.48 -9.69
N GLY A 47 -1.37 -23.97 -9.41
CA GLY A 47 -0.35 -23.77 -10.47
C GLY A 47 -0.69 -22.74 -11.56
N ASP A 48 -1.93 -22.31 -11.64
CA ASP A 48 -2.44 -21.40 -12.66
C ASP A 48 -2.72 -20.01 -12.06
N CYS A 49 -1.71 -19.16 -12.03
CA CYS A 49 -1.92 -17.74 -11.86
C CYS A 49 -2.38 -17.11 -13.19
N ALA A 50 -3.56 -17.46 -13.66
CA ALA A 50 -4.17 -16.75 -14.76
C ALA A 50 -4.40 -15.28 -14.37
N PRO A 51 -4.19 -14.31 -15.28
CA PRO A 51 -4.46 -12.92 -14.98
C PRO A 51 -5.95 -12.77 -14.61
N PRO A 52 -6.26 -12.00 -13.55
CA PRO A 52 -7.64 -11.83 -13.10
C PRO A 52 -8.48 -11.20 -14.20
N GLN A 53 -9.64 -11.78 -14.47
CA GLN A 53 -10.55 -11.36 -15.52
C GLN A 53 -11.69 -10.46 -15.02
N GLY A 54 -11.95 -10.46 -13.72
CA GLY A 54 -12.98 -9.63 -13.12
C GLY A 54 -12.66 -8.13 -13.21
N ASN A 55 -13.65 -7.31 -13.58
CA ASN A 55 -13.49 -5.85 -13.72
C ASN A 55 -12.93 -5.19 -12.45
N THR A 56 -13.35 -5.63 -11.27
CA THR A 56 -12.87 -5.10 -9.99
C THR A 56 -11.39 -5.41 -9.78
N ALA A 57 -10.99 -6.66 -9.97
CA ALA A 57 -9.60 -7.07 -9.82
C ALA A 57 -8.68 -6.39 -10.85
N GLN A 58 -9.14 -6.21 -12.08
CA GLN A 58 -8.41 -5.44 -13.10
C GLN A 58 -8.27 -3.96 -12.73
N ALA A 59 -9.33 -3.35 -12.18
CA ALA A 59 -9.27 -1.96 -11.71
C ALA A 59 -8.28 -1.78 -10.55
N MET A 60 -8.18 -2.79 -9.66
CA MET A 60 -7.17 -2.82 -8.60
C MET A 60 -5.75 -2.95 -9.18
N LEU A 61 -5.54 -3.86 -10.14
CA LEU A 61 -4.23 -4.04 -10.80
C LEU A 61 -3.72 -2.76 -11.45
N ARG A 62 -4.58 -2.00 -12.12
CA ARG A 62 -4.21 -0.72 -12.75
C ARG A 62 -3.68 0.30 -11.73
N ARG A 63 -4.06 0.20 -10.46
CA ARG A 63 -3.61 1.10 -9.39
C ARG A 63 -2.31 0.67 -8.71
N LEU A 64 -1.85 -0.56 -8.91
CA LEU A 64 -0.63 -1.05 -8.28
C LEU A 64 0.61 -0.17 -8.53
N PRO A 65 0.84 0.39 -9.73
CA PRO A 65 1.97 1.29 -9.96
C PRO A 65 1.97 2.53 -9.04
N ASN A 66 0.79 3.03 -8.69
CA ASN A 66 0.61 4.19 -7.81
C ASN A 66 0.29 3.81 -6.36
N LEU A 67 0.25 2.52 -6.04
CA LEU A 67 -0.26 2.04 -4.76
C LEU A 67 0.43 2.67 -3.55
N ARG A 68 1.76 2.76 -3.57
CA ARG A 68 2.51 3.36 -2.45
C ARG A 68 2.15 4.83 -2.23
N ARG A 69 1.98 5.59 -3.30
CA ARG A 69 1.58 7.01 -3.23
C ARG A 69 0.15 7.16 -2.73
N LEU A 70 -0.76 6.33 -3.23
CA LEU A 70 -2.16 6.27 -2.77
C LEU A 70 -2.24 5.86 -1.30
N SER A 71 -1.44 4.87 -0.89
CA SER A 71 -1.37 4.41 0.48
C SER A 71 -0.80 5.46 1.43
N LEU A 72 0.22 6.19 1.00
CA LEU A 72 0.75 7.32 1.75
C LEU A 72 -0.31 8.41 1.93
N ALA A 73 -0.98 8.82 0.86
CA ALA A 73 -2.04 9.83 0.91
C ALA A 73 -3.19 9.39 1.82
N HIS A 74 -3.61 8.12 1.74
CA HIS A 74 -4.62 7.54 2.61
C HIS A 74 -4.18 7.55 4.07
N GLY A 75 -2.96 7.10 4.35
CA GLY A 75 -2.41 7.04 5.71
C GLY A 75 -2.28 8.44 6.34
N LEU A 76 -1.78 9.43 5.61
CA LEU A 76 -1.69 10.82 6.08
C LEU A 76 -3.06 11.38 6.45
N ARG A 77 -4.09 11.08 5.66
CA ARG A 77 -5.47 11.46 6.00
C ARG A 77 -5.99 10.72 7.23
N ALA A 78 -5.71 9.43 7.35
CA ALA A 78 -6.11 8.63 8.50
C ALA A 78 -5.47 9.12 9.80
N MET A 79 -4.21 9.51 9.75
CA MET A 79 -3.47 10.07 10.89
C MET A 79 -4.05 11.40 11.38
N GLY A 80 -4.73 12.16 10.52
CA GLY A 80 -5.49 13.33 10.91
C GLY A 80 -4.69 14.52 11.41
N CYS A 81 -3.38 14.59 11.14
CA CYS A 81 -2.50 15.66 11.55
C CYS A 81 -2.19 16.59 10.36
N PRO A 82 -2.65 17.86 10.38
CA PRO A 82 -2.45 18.78 9.27
C PRO A 82 -1.00 19.22 9.13
N ASP A 83 -0.24 19.23 10.22
CA ASP A 83 1.15 19.68 10.25
C ASP A 83 2.05 18.85 9.36
N TYR A 84 1.74 17.55 9.19
CA TYR A 84 2.46 16.69 8.25
C TYR A 84 2.35 17.14 6.80
N LEU A 85 1.29 17.86 6.46
CA LEU A 85 1.04 18.39 5.13
C LEU A 85 1.35 19.88 5.00
N LEU A 86 1.48 20.61 6.11
CA LEU A 86 1.71 22.07 6.14
C LEU A 86 3.16 22.43 6.35
N LEU A 87 3.82 21.80 7.33
CA LEU A 87 5.15 22.23 7.75
C LEU A 87 6.23 21.80 6.76
N GLY A 88 7.15 22.71 6.45
CA GLY A 88 8.18 22.52 5.43
C GLY A 88 9.13 21.35 5.71
N THR A 89 9.36 21.00 6.97
CA THR A 89 10.16 19.83 7.35
C THR A 89 9.53 18.52 6.91
N TYR A 90 8.23 18.36 7.12
CA TYR A 90 7.47 17.19 6.67
C TYR A 90 7.27 17.20 5.16
N ARG A 91 6.97 18.36 4.55
CA ARG A 91 6.84 18.46 3.09
C ARG A 91 8.11 18.03 2.36
N ARG A 92 9.30 18.33 2.91
CA ARG A 92 10.55 17.83 2.34
C ARG A 92 10.67 16.31 2.41
N ALA A 93 10.22 15.68 3.50
CA ALA A 93 10.19 14.22 3.61
C ALA A 93 9.20 13.59 2.64
N LEU A 94 8.10 14.27 2.33
CA LEU A 94 7.06 13.83 1.40
C LEU A 94 7.38 14.11 -0.06
N ALA A 95 8.33 15.00 -0.39
CA ALA A 95 8.54 15.54 -1.73
C ALA A 95 8.84 14.50 -2.82
N SER A 96 9.44 13.34 -2.45
CA SER A 96 9.66 12.23 -3.38
C SER A 96 8.39 11.42 -3.69
N TRP A 97 7.31 11.65 -2.96
CA TRP A 97 6.05 10.91 -3.04
C TRP A 97 4.87 11.76 -3.50
N LEU A 98 4.74 12.93 -2.91
CA LEU A 98 3.65 13.87 -3.13
C LEU A 98 4.23 15.26 -3.38
N ASP A 99 3.77 15.93 -4.43
CA ASP A 99 4.13 17.31 -4.68
C ASP A 99 3.36 18.29 -3.77
N ALA A 100 3.72 19.56 -3.82
CA ALA A 100 3.12 20.59 -2.99
C ALA A 100 1.61 20.73 -3.26
N TRP A 101 1.20 20.66 -4.53
CA TRP A 101 -0.21 20.75 -4.91
C TRP A 101 -1.01 19.57 -4.38
N GLN A 102 -0.45 18.34 -4.42
CA GLN A 102 -1.09 17.14 -3.88
C GLN A 102 -1.26 17.22 -2.36
N CYS A 103 -0.26 17.75 -1.65
CA CYS A 103 -0.38 18.00 -0.20
C CYS A 103 -1.50 19.01 0.10
N ASP A 104 -1.58 20.11 -0.66
CA ASP A 104 -2.64 21.11 -0.48
C ASP A 104 -4.03 20.54 -0.78
N ARG A 105 -4.15 19.71 -1.82
CA ARG A 105 -5.41 19.02 -2.14
C ARG A 105 -5.84 18.08 -1.02
N LEU A 106 -4.92 17.31 -0.43
CA LEU A 106 -5.22 16.45 0.70
C LEU A 106 -5.74 17.24 1.90
N LEU A 107 -5.15 18.39 2.20
CA LEU A 107 -5.62 19.28 3.27
C LEU A 107 -7.05 19.77 3.03
N LEU A 108 -7.36 20.22 1.82
CA LEU A 108 -8.66 20.80 1.48
C LEU A 108 -9.81 19.79 1.49
N THR A 109 -9.53 18.50 1.37
CA THR A 109 -10.57 17.45 1.28
C THR A 109 -11.04 16.91 2.61
N ARG A 110 -10.46 17.37 3.72
CA ARG A 110 -10.87 17.01 5.06
C ARG A 110 -11.12 18.26 5.88
N ARG A 111 -12.28 18.32 6.55
CA ARG A 111 -12.64 19.49 7.37
C ARG A 111 -12.02 19.45 8.76
N ASP A 112 -11.90 18.26 9.33
CA ASP A 112 -11.44 18.08 10.70
C ASP A 112 -10.08 17.39 10.74
N TRP A 113 -9.12 18.06 11.34
CA TRP A 113 -7.75 17.58 11.54
C TRP A 113 -7.43 17.60 13.03
N PRO A 114 -7.87 16.58 13.81
CA PRO A 114 -7.86 16.64 15.28
C PRO A 114 -6.49 16.34 15.89
N ALA A 115 -5.56 15.76 15.13
CA ALA A 115 -4.30 15.29 15.69
C ALA A 115 -3.18 16.33 15.62
N SER A 116 -2.32 16.31 16.63
CA SER A 116 -1.06 17.06 16.67
C SER A 116 0.11 16.17 16.21
N PRO A 117 1.22 16.76 15.73
CA PRO A 117 2.36 15.98 15.26
C PRO A 117 3.05 15.26 16.43
N THR A 118 3.19 13.94 16.31
CA THR A 118 3.87 13.07 17.28
C THR A 118 5.07 12.36 16.67
N LEU A 119 5.18 12.36 15.35
CA LEU A 119 6.22 11.65 14.61
C LEU A 119 7.26 12.62 14.08
N SER A 120 8.51 12.18 13.99
CA SER A 120 9.55 12.91 13.27
C SER A 120 9.31 12.86 11.75
N PRO A 121 9.88 13.78 10.96
CA PRO A 121 9.72 13.79 9.50
C PRO A 121 10.08 12.46 8.83
N GLU A 122 11.11 11.75 9.33
CA GLU A 122 11.56 10.47 8.79
C GLU A 122 10.56 9.33 9.09
N GLN A 123 9.77 9.46 10.14
CA GLN A 123 8.81 8.45 10.59
C GLN A 123 7.45 8.58 9.89
N VAL A 124 7.11 9.73 9.35
CA VAL A 124 5.78 10.00 8.79
C VAL A 124 5.44 9.09 7.62
N VAL A 125 6.37 8.93 6.66
CA VAL A 125 6.14 8.08 5.49
C VAL A 125 5.95 6.62 5.88
N PRO A 126 6.88 5.97 6.62
CA PRO A 126 6.69 4.58 7.03
C PRO A 126 5.45 4.37 7.89
N ALA A 127 5.12 5.30 8.79
CA ALA A 127 3.92 5.20 9.62
C ALA A 127 2.62 5.29 8.81
N ALA A 128 2.54 6.20 7.85
CA ALA A 128 1.37 6.34 6.98
C ALA A 128 1.18 5.10 6.09
N LEU A 129 2.26 4.53 5.55
CA LEU A 129 2.21 3.30 4.78
C LEU A 129 1.80 2.10 5.65
N ALA A 130 2.31 2.01 6.87
CA ALA A 130 1.95 0.95 7.82
C ALA A 130 0.47 1.04 8.22
N ALA A 131 -0.03 2.24 8.49
CA ALA A 131 -1.45 2.46 8.81
C ALA A 131 -2.38 1.98 7.69
N THR A 132 -2.03 2.28 6.43
CA THR A 132 -2.79 1.79 5.27
C THR A 132 -2.65 0.28 5.10
N GLY A 133 -1.45 -0.27 5.33
CA GLY A 133 -1.22 -1.71 5.30
C GLY A 133 -2.09 -2.46 6.30
N ALA A 134 -2.23 -1.95 7.52
CA ALA A 134 -3.11 -2.52 8.53
C ALA A 134 -4.59 -2.53 8.10
N CYS A 135 -5.04 -1.50 7.37
CA CYS A 135 -6.39 -1.49 6.80
C CYS A 135 -6.59 -2.59 5.74
N LEU A 136 -5.56 -2.88 4.95
CA LEU A 136 -5.61 -3.97 3.96
C LEU A 136 -5.58 -5.37 4.62
N ASP A 137 -4.91 -5.51 5.77
CA ASP A 137 -4.86 -6.77 6.52
C ASP A 137 -6.16 -7.03 7.31
N GLY A 138 -6.81 -5.98 7.80
CA GLY A 138 -8.03 -6.06 8.63
C GLY A 138 -9.33 -6.32 7.87
N ALA A 139 -9.25 -6.54 6.57
CA ALA A 139 -10.43 -6.70 5.74
C ALA A 139 -11.07 -8.08 5.91
N PRO A 140 -12.42 -8.15 6.04
CA PRO A 140 -13.15 -9.41 6.05
C PRO A 140 -13.00 -10.15 4.72
N GLU A 141 -13.47 -11.41 4.70
CA GLU A 141 -13.41 -12.28 3.52
C GLU A 141 -13.88 -11.56 2.24
N LEU A 142 -13.01 -11.60 1.24
CA LEU A 142 -13.24 -10.91 -0.02
C LEU A 142 -14.21 -11.72 -0.90
N PRO A 143 -15.06 -11.04 -1.69
CA PRO A 143 -16.15 -11.67 -2.42
C PRO A 143 -15.69 -12.67 -3.49
N CYS A 144 -14.45 -12.60 -3.92
CA CYS A 144 -13.90 -13.56 -4.88
C CYS A 144 -12.38 -13.74 -4.71
N VAL A 145 -11.89 -14.90 -5.16
CA VAL A 145 -10.47 -15.29 -5.08
C VAL A 145 -9.55 -14.30 -5.82
N GLU A 146 -9.98 -13.77 -6.96
CA GLU A 146 -9.20 -12.82 -7.75
C GLU A 146 -8.93 -11.52 -7.00
N VAL A 147 -9.97 -10.94 -6.37
CA VAL A 147 -9.87 -9.72 -5.57
C VAL A 147 -8.99 -9.97 -4.35
N ALA A 148 -9.15 -11.11 -3.68
CA ALA A 148 -8.31 -11.52 -2.56
C ALA A 148 -6.83 -11.64 -2.97
N THR A 149 -6.57 -12.24 -4.13
CA THR A 149 -5.23 -12.41 -4.68
C THR A 149 -4.56 -11.06 -4.95
N VAL A 150 -5.26 -10.15 -5.63
CA VAL A 150 -4.73 -8.82 -5.94
C VAL A 150 -4.50 -8.01 -4.66
N SER A 151 -5.41 -8.11 -3.68
CA SER A 151 -5.26 -7.42 -2.40
C SER A 151 -4.04 -7.92 -1.60
N LYS A 152 -3.82 -9.24 -1.55
CA LYS A 152 -2.62 -9.83 -0.93
C LYS A 152 -1.34 -9.43 -1.66
N ALA A 153 -1.37 -9.36 -2.99
CA ALA A 153 -0.24 -8.87 -3.77
C ALA A 153 0.05 -7.39 -3.47
N ALA A 154 -0.99 -6.56 -3.45
CA ALA A 154 -0.89 -5.15 -3.10
C ALA A 154 -0.27 -4.96 -1.72
N ARG A 155 -0.64 -5.78 -0.75
CA ARG A 155 -0.11 -5.74 0.61
C ARG A 155 1.40 -5.94 0.67
N LEU A 156 1.97 -6.76 -0.20
CA LEU A 156 3.42 -6.98 -0.28
C LEU A 156 4.20 -5.76 -0.80
N LEU A 157 3.54 -4.81 -1.43
CA LEU A 157 4.16 -3.54 -1.87
C LEU A 157 4.31 -2.53 -0.73
N LEU A 158 3.61 -2.74 0.38
CA LEU A 158 3.65 -1.90 1.58
C LEU A 158 4.49 -2.57 2.66
N PRO A 159 5.03 -1.81 3.63
CA PRO A 159 5.76 -2.39 4.75
C PRO A 159 4.94 -3.46 5.48
N PRO A 160 5.55 -4.54 6.00
CA PRO A 160 4.84 -5.49 6.86
C PRO A 160 4.30 -4.77 8.11
N PRO A 161 3.36 -5.42 8.84
CA PRO A 161 2.95 -4.88 10.12
C PRO A 161 4.19 -4.72 11.00
N ALA A 162 4.41 -3.50 11.47
CA ALA A 162 5.41 -3.24 12.51
C ALA A 162 4.70 -3.31 13.86
N ASP A 163 5.47 -3.51 14.93
CA ASP A 163 4.98 -3.41 16.32
C ASP A 163 4.55 -1.96 16.71
N ILE A 164 4.29 -1.15 15.72
CA ILE A 164 3.73 0.19 15.89
C ILE A 164 2.23 0.00 16.04
N GLU A 165 1.71 0.37 17.21
CA GLU A 165 0.26 0.38 17.42
C GLU A 165 -0.42 1.11 16.27
N PRO A 166 -1.37 0.47 15.57
CA PRO A 166 -2.09 1.13 14.51
C PRO A 166 -2.80 2.33 15.12
N PHE A 167 -2.54 3.51 14.59
CA PHE A 167 -3.32 4.69 14.95
C PHE A 167 -4.80 4.31 14.92
N ALA A 168 -5.46 4.46 16.07
CA ALA A 168 -6.85 4.08 16.26
C ALA A 168 -7.74 4.92 15.31
N SER A 169 -7.81 4.49 14.07
CA SER A 169 -8.84 4.97 13.15
C SER A 169 -10.13 4.25 13.58
N GLY A 170 -11.00 4.97 14.26
CA GLY A 170 -12.19 4.42 14.92
C GLY A 170 -13.26 3.79 14.01
N ALA A 171 -13.00 3.61 12.74
CA ALA A 171 -13.85 2.89 11.81
C ALA A 171 -13.05 1.74 11.19
N ARG A 172 -13.45 0.50 11.44
CA ARG A 172 -12.97 -0.66 10.67
C ARG A 172 -13.44 -0.48 9.22
N LEU A 173 -12.49 -0.13 8.36
CA LEU A 173 -12.75 -0.08 6.92
C LEU A 173 -12.81 -1.50 6.38
N THR A 174 -13.78 -1.75 5.49
CA THR A 174 -13.78 -2.95 4.68
C THR A 174 -12.70 -2.84 3.60
N ASN A 175 -12.25 -3.97 3.04
CA ASN A 175 -11.28 -3.95 1.96
C ASN A 175 -11.84 -3.28 0.70
N GLU A 176 -13.12 -3.44 0.44
CA GLU A 176 -13.82 -2.77 -0.65
C GLU A 176 -13.79 -1.25 -0.47
N ASP A 177 -13.99 -0.75 0.75
CA ASP A 177 -13.93 0.66 1.07
C ASP A 177 -12.56 1.27 0.82
N ILE A 178 -11.47 0.55 1.12
CA ILE A 178 -10.12 1.07 0.90
C ILE A 178 -9.80 1.22 -0.59
N TRP A 179 -10.23 0.27 -1.43
CA TRP A 179 -10.03 0.36 -2.88
C TRP A 179 -10.88 1.46 -3.52
N LEU A 180 -12.09 1.68 -3.03
CA LEU A 180 -12.92 2.84 -3.43
C LEU A 180 -12.25 4.16 -3.02
N ARG A 181 -11.65 4.22 -1.83
CA ARG A 181 -10.89 5.40 -1.39
C ARG A 181 -9.64 5.63 -2.24
N PHE A 182 -8.92 4.58 -2.62
CA PHE A 182 -7.81 4.71 -3.56
C PHE A 182 -8.25 5.26 -4.91
N ALA A 183 -9.39 4.81 -5.43
CA ALA A 183 -9.95 5.33 -6.68
C ALA A 183 -10.30 6.82 -6.56
N ALA A 184 -10.88 7.24 -5.44
CA ALA A 184 -11.19 8.64 -5.17
C ALA A 184 -9.92 9.50 -5.03
N LEU A 185 -8.91 8.99 -4.31
CA LEU A 185 -7.61 9.67 -4.15
C LEU A 185 -6.87 9.80 -5.48
N GLU A 186 -6.84 8.74 -6.28
CA GLU A 186 -6.23 8.73 -7.61
C GLU A 186 -6.80 9.84 -8.50
N LYS A 187 -8.13 9.94 -8.55
CA LYS A 187 -8.85 10.99 -9.30
C LYS A 187 -8.55 12.37 -8.72
N MET A 188 -8.60 12.52 -7.40
CA MET A 188 -8.42 13.79 -6.72
C MET A 188 -7.00 14.34 -6.89
N LEU A 189 -5.98 13.48 -6.82
CA LEU A 189 -4.57 13.85 -6.90
C LEU A 189 -4.04 13.80 -8.34
N CYS A 190 -4.90 13.59 -9.33
CA CYS A 190 -4.53 13.47 -10.76
C CYS A 190 -3.37 12.50 -10.98
N MET A 191 -3.35 11.40 -10.21
CA MET A 191 -2.36 10.33 -10.36
C MET A 191 -2.76 9.44 -11.53
N SER A 192 -2.83 9.99 -12.75
CA SER A 192 -3.10 9.19 -13.94
C SER A 192 -2.03 8.12 -14.10
N SER A 193 -2.45 6.88 -14.31
CA SER A 193 -1.58 5.83 -14.78
C SER A 193 -1.14 6.21 -16.20
N THR A 194 -0.05 6.93 -16.33
CA THR A 194 0.65 6.99 -17.62
C THR A 194 1.18 5.59 -17.85
N SER A 195 0.44 4.79 -18.64
CA SER A 195 1.01 3.60 -19.25
C SER A 195 2.19 4.02 -20.10
N PRO A 196 3.33 3.34 -19.98
CA PRO A 196 4.41 3.48 -20.95
C PRO A 196 4.02 2.96 -22.33
#